data_0bce77f228166d228ee899c6ff306e3a
#
_entry.id   0bce77f228166d228ee899c6ff306e3a
#
_cell.length_a   1.000
_cell.length_b   1.000
_cell.length_c   1.000
_cell.angle_alpha   90.00
_cell.angle_beta   90.00
_cell.angle_gamma   90.00
#
_symmetry.space_group_name_H-M   'P 1'
#
loop_
_entity.id
_entity.type
_entity.pdbx_description
1 polymer ?
#
loop_
_entity_poly.entity_id
_entity_poly.type
_entity_poly.pdbx_seq_one_letter_code
_entity_poly.pdbx_strand_id
1 'polypeptide(L)'
;ALSALCWRRENGGICMVCDSPAAEYYASLGLDFLWDEGIFPLLDRIPDDINAGAFWAAGKLYAAAAMKSPCVMLDTDLICWKNLDALLDGVDAAAVHREDIVPSIYPGKSAFSRSRGFDFDEFDWTVPPLNTALCCFGSDEFRRYYTDTAIRFMRSAPQADDTLTYMVFAEQRLLAMCAEKKGIRIRALSDLPSLFGGGQGGYFTHIWGFKQQMRENPALYEDFCRRCAARLSRDFPGEAEKIARVPVLGVFF
;
A
#
# COMPACT_ATOMS: atom_id res chain seq x y z
N ALA A 1 11.18 0.26 -8.49
CA ALA A 1 12.51 0.85 -8.35
C ALA A 1 12.41 2.31 -7.85
N LEU A 2 11.81 3.22 -8.63
CA LEU A 2 11.79 4.66 -8.29
C LEU A 2 11.17 4.94 -6.91
N SER A 3 10.05 4.28 -6.56
CA SER A 3 9.41 4.40 -5.24
C SER A 3 10.39 4.04 -4.10
N ALA A 4 11.05 2.89 -4.20
CA ALA A 4 11.99 2.42 -3.17
C ALA A 4 13.20 3.37 -3.03
N LEU A 5 13.79 3.78 -4.14
CA LEU A 5 14.96 4.67 -4.10
C LEU A 5 14.64 6.08 -3.59
N CYS A 6 13.47 6.62 -3.95
CA CYS A 6 13.01 7.90 -3.38
C CYS A 6 12.76 7.77 -1.88
N TRP A 7 12.12 6.68 -1.43
CA TRP A 7 11.92 6.45 -0.01
C TRP A 7 13.25 6.41 0.76
N ARG A 8 14.20 5.59 0.29
CA ARG A 8 15.52 5.45 0.93
C ARG A 8 16.26 6.78 1.06
N ARG A 9 16.21 7.59 0.02
CA ARG A 9 16.88 8.90 0.03
C ARG A 9 16.27 9.87 1.04
N GLU A 10 14.95 9.88 1.15
CA GLU A 10 14.22 10.89 1.91
C GLU A 10 13.85 10.43 3.33
N ASN A 11 13.56 9.12 3.53
CA ASN A 11 12.91 8.61 4.74
C ASN A 11 13.66 7.45 5.42
N GLY A 12 14.81 7.04 4.91
CA GLY A 12 15.63 5.98 5.50
C GLY A 12 15.39 4.59 4.92
N GLY A 13 15.75 3.56 5.67
CA GLY A 13 15.77 2.18 5.20
C GLY A 13 14.42 1.67 4.72
N ILE A 14 14.45 0.72 3.78
CA ILE A 14 13.25 0.07 3.24
C ILE A 14 13.50 -1.43 3.04
N CYS A 15 12.54 -2.24 3.44
CA CYS A 15 12.49 -3.66 3.12
C CYS A 15 11.36 -3.99 2.15
N MET A 16 11.46 -5.14 1.48
CA MET A 16 10.38 -5.75 0.72
C MET A 16 9.82 -6.93 1.50
N VAL A 17 8.51 -6.96 1.70
CA VAL A 17 7.79 -8.14 2.20
C VAL A 17 7.01 -8.75 1.04
N CYS A 18 7.32 -9.99 0.71
CA CYS A 18 6.73 -10.70 -0.43
C CYS A 18 6.63 -12.21 -0.12
N ASP A 19 6.23 -13.01 -1.11
CA ASP A 19 6.36 -14.47 -1.11
C ASP A 19 7.72 -14.92 -1.65
N SER A 20 8.06 -16.20 -1.46
CA SER A 20 9.33 -16.77 -1.95
C SER A 20 9.49 -16.65 -3.47
N PRO A 21 8.47 -16.92 -4.31
CA PRO A 21 8.61 -16.74 -5.76
C PRO A 21 8.97 -15.31 -6.16
N ALA A 22 8.37 -14.30 -5.52
CA ALA A 22 8.70 -12.90 -5.80
C ALA A 22 10.12 -12.55 -5.30
N ALA A 23 10.55 -13.06 -4.15
CA ALA A 23 11.91 -12.85 -3.65
C ALA A 23 12.96 -13.43 -4.62
N GLU A 24 12.76 -14.67 -5.09
CA GLU A 24 13.61 -15.33 -6.09
C GLU A 24 13.61 -14.55 -7.41
N TYR A 25 12.45 -14.06 -7.84
CA TYR A 25 12.35 -13.26 -9.06
C TYR A 25 13.15 -11.96 -8.98
N TYR A 26 13.02 -11.20 -7.90
CA TYR A 26 13.81 -9.97 -7.71
C TYR A 26 15.31 -10.26 -7.64
N ALA A 27 15.72 -11.32 -6.94
CA ALA A 27 17.11 -11.73 -6.88
C ALA A 27 17.65 -12.15 -8.26
N SER A 28 16.87 -12.91 -9.06
CA SER A 28 17.23 -13.32 -10.41
C SER A 28 17.44 -12.16 -11.38
N LEU A 29 16.75 -11.04 -11.13
CA LEU A 29 16.91 -9.79 -11.88
C LEU A 29 18.05 -8.90 -11.34
N GLY A 30 18.68 -9.27 -10.21
CA GLY A 30 19.68 -8.45 -9.54
C GLY A 30 19.10 -7.14 -8.99
N LEU A 31 17.83 -7.13 -8.58
CA LEU A 31 17.11 -5.95 -8.09
C LEU A 31 16.99 -5.90 -6.56
N ASP A 32 17.56 -6.85 -5.85
CA ASP A 32 17.58 -6.94 -4.38
C ASP A 32 18.19 -5.69 -3.71
N PHE A 33 19.14 -5.04 -4.36
CA PHE A 33 19.76 -3.81 -3.88
C PHE A 33 18.77 -2.63 -3.69
N LEU A 34 17.57 -2.71 -4.25
CA LEU A 34 16.54 -1.68 -4.09
C LEU A 34 16.05 -1.57 -2.65
N TRP A 35 16.11 -2.66 -1.89
CA TRP A 35 15.64 -2.76 -0.50
C TRP A 35 16.82 -3.02 0.43
N ASP A 36 17.39 -1.95 0.96
CA ASP A 36 18.61 -1.98 1.76
C ASP A 36 18.46 -2.68 3.12
N GLU A 37 17.23 -2.83 3.62
CA GLU A 37 16.92 -3.63 4.80
C GLU A 37 16.52 -5.08 4.45
N GLY A 38 16.58 -5.45 3.16
CA GLY A 38 16.39 -6.82 2.67
C GLY A 38 15.00 -7.14 2.12
N ILE A 39 14.89 -8.38 1.66
CA ILE A 39 13.65 -8.98 1.14
C ILE A 39 13.24 -10.11 2.08
N PHE A 40 12.01 -10.07 2.58
CA PHE A 40 11.48 -11.02 3.54
C PHE A 40 10.31 -11.81 2.95
N PRO A 41 10.46 -13.14 2.71
CA PRO A 41 9.40 -13.99 2.15
C PRO A 41 8.36 -14.38 3.23
N LEU A 42 7.75 -13.38 3.86
CA LEU A 42 6.81 -13.61 4.95
C LEU A 42 5.40 -13.95 4.46
N LEU A 43 5.09 -13.67 3.19
CA LEU A 43 3.74 -13.88 2.65
C LEU A 43 3.45 -15.36 2.34
N ASP A 44 4.46 -16.23 2.32
CA ASP A 44 4.27 -17.69 2.28
C ASP A 44 3.48 -18.20 3.49
N ARG A 45 3.36 -17.39 4.55
CA ARG A 45 2.61 -17.74 5.77
C ARG A 45 1.14 -17.36 5.70
N ILE A 46 0.68 -16.77 4.61
CA ILE A 46 -0.74 -16.46 4.44
C ILE A 46 -1.49 -17.80 4.35
N PRO A 47 -2.47 -18.06 5.24
CA PRO A 47 -3.17 -19.33 5.24
C PRO A 47 -4.04 -19.52 3.98
N ASP A 48 -4.20 -20.77 3.56
CA ASP A 48 -5.00 -21.15 2.38
C ASP A 48 -6.51 -20.85 2.54
N ASP A 49 -6.97 -20.58 3.78
CA ASP A 49 -8.36 -20.18 4.05
C ASP A 49 -8.65 -18.71 3.72
N ILE A 50 -7.63 -17.93 3.33
CA ILE A 50 -7.79 -16.58 2.78
C ILE A 50 -8.08 -16.65 1.28
N ASN A 51 -9.23 -16.16 0.88
CA ASN A 51 -9.59 -16.08 -0.55
C ASN A 51 -8.74 -15.02 -1.27
N ALA A 52 -7.65 -15.46 -1.92
CA ALA A 52 -6.73 -14.56 -2.63
C ALA A 52 -7.37 -13.76 -3.77
N GLY A 53 -8.46 -14.26 -4.37
CA GLY A 53 -9.20 -13.56 -5.42
C GLY A 53 -9.94 -12.34 -4.87
N ALA A 54 -10.64 -12.49 -3.74
CA ALA A 54 -11.36 -11.39 -3.09
C ALA A 54 -10.42 -10.46 -2.31
N PHE A 55 -9.37 -11.02 -1.69
CA PHE A 55 -8.44 -10.30 -0.82
C PHE A 55 -7.04 -10.17 -1.45
N TRP A 56 -6.98 -9.68 -2.68
CA TRP A 56 -5.75 -9.54 -3.47
C TRP A 56 -4.65 -8.70 -2.80
N ALA A 57 -5.00 -7.79 -1.88
CA ALA A 57 -4.04 -7.01 -1.08
C ALA A 57 -3.84 -7.57 0.34
N ALA A 58 -4.28 -8.82 0.63
CA ALA A 58 -4.07 -9.45 1.93
C ALA A 58 -2.61 -9.41 2.37
N GLY A 59 -1.67 -9.52 1.42
CA GLY A 59 -0.24 -9.42 1.68
C GLY A 59 0.17 -8.19 2.45
N LYS A 60 -0.46 -7.02 2.21
CA LYS A 60 -0.21 -5.79 2.98
C LYS A 60 -0.57 -5.95 4.45
N LEU A 61 -1.70 -6.57 4.74
CA LEU A 61 -2.17 -6.76 6.11
C LEU A 61 -1.27 -7.75 6.88
N TYR A 62 -0.87 -8.85 6.22
CA TYR A 62 0.07 -9.80 6.80
C TYR A 62 1.47 -9.21 6.96
N ALA A 63 1.94 -8.41 6.02
CA ALA A 63 3.20 -7.68 6.15
C ALA A 63 3.13 -6.71 7.35
N ALA A 64 2.08 -5.89 7.43
CA ALA A 64 1.88 -4.99 8.57
C ALA A 64 1.84 -5.76 9.90
N ALA A 65 1.16 -6.92 9.96
CA ALA A 65 1.10 -7.74 11.17
C ALA A 65 2.48 -8.26 11.61
N ALA A 66 3.38 -8.54 10.65
CA ALA A 66 4.71 -9.05 10.92
C ALA A 66 5.73 -7.99 11.34
N MET A 67 5.49 -6.71 11.02
CA MET A 67 6.41 -5.62 11.34
C MET A 67 6.27 -5.19 12.82
N LYS A 68 7.25 -4.39 13.29
CA LYS A 68 7.21 -3.70 14.58
C LYS A 68 6.98 -2.22 14.34
N SER A 69 6.26 -1.57 15.24
CA SER A 69 6.11 -0.12 15.22
C SER A 69 7.32 0.58 15.89
N PRO A 70 7.70 1.81 15.45
CA PRO A 70 7.08 2.52 14.35
C PRO A 70 7.45 1.92 12.99
N CYS A 71 6.47 1.82 12.08
CA CYS A 71 6.73 1.36 10.71
C CYS A 71 5.79 2.04 9.72
N VAL A 72 6.24 2.12 8.47
CA VAL A 72 5.46 2.64 7.35
C VAL A 72 5.29 1.54 6.30
N MET A 73 4.04 1.28 5.95
CA MET A 73 3.67 0.46 4.79
C MET A 73 3.53 1.37 3.58
N LEU A 74 4.15 0.99 2.47
CA LEU A 74 4.15 1.77 1.24
C LEU A 74 3.77 0.90 0.05
N ASP A 75 2.79 1.34 -0.74
CA ASP A 75 2.48 0.70 -2.01
C ASP A 75 3.60 0.90 -3.02
N THR A 76 3.90 -0.12 -3.82
CA THR A 76 4.96 -0.09 -4.82
C THR A 76 4.72 0.94 -5.94
N ASP A 77 3.50 1.43 -6.06
CA ASP A 77 3.07 2.44 -7.02
C ASP A 77 2.83 3.84 -6.40
N LEU A 78 3.18 4.01 -5.13
CA LEU A 78 3.26 5.32 -4.48
C LEU A 78 4.73 5.77 -4.43
N ILE A 79 5.02 6.97 -4.90
CA ILE A 79 6.34 7.60 -4.81
C ILE A 79 6.26 8.72 -3.79
N CYS A 80 7.09 8.62 -2.74
CA CYS A 80 7.28 9.67 -1.76
C CYS A 80 8.47 10.54 -2.15
N TRP A 81 8.23 11.83 -2.39
CA TRP A 81 9.24 12.76 -2.90
C TRP A 81 9.99 13.53 -1.83
N LYS A 82 9.51 13.51 -0.59
CA LYS A 82 10.02 14.35 0.51
C LYS A 82 10.13 13.56 1.80
N ASN A 83 10.93 14.08 2.70
CA ASN A 83 11.00 13.58 4.07
C ASN A 83 9.65 13.78 4.79
N LEU A 84 9.23 12.76 5.55
CA LEU A 84 7.97 12.71 6.28
C LEU A 84 8.16 12.87 7.80
N ASP A 85 9.37 12.99 8.32
CA ASP A 85 9.63 12.97 9.77
C ASP A 85 8.73 13.96 10.52
N ALA A 86 8.67 15.22 10.05
CA ALA A 86 7.83 16.24 10.68
C ALA A 86 6.32 15.95 10.61
N LEU A 87 5.89 15.16 9.60
CA LEU A 87 4.50 14.75 9.45
C LEU A 87 4.17 13.49 10.26
N LEU A 88 5.16 12.66 10.57
CA LEU A 88 4.98 11.40 11.28
C LEU A 88 5.38 11.49 12.76
N ASP A 89 6.01 12.59 13.18
CA ASP A 89 6.41 12.77 14.56
C ASP A 89 5.21 12.77 15.52
N GLY A 90 5.28 11.92 16.53
CA GLY A 90 4.28 11.79 17.58
C GLY A 90 2.90 11.30 17.11
N VAL A 91 2.77 10.70 15.92
CA VAL A 91 1.49 10.15 15.46
C VAL A 91 1.31 8.69 15.87
N ASP A 92 0.12 8.33 16.35
CA ASP A 92 -0.25 6.93 16.56
C ASP A 92 -0.44 6.18 15.25
N ALA A 93 -1.02 6.86 14.26
CA ALA A 93 -1.19 6.36 12.91
C ALA A 93 -1.34 7.49 11.89
N ALA A 94 -0.94 7.22 10.62
CA ALA A 94 -1.17 8.11 9.49
C ALA A 94 -1.54 7.32 8.24
N ALA A 95 -2.24 7.98 7.31
CA ALA A 95 -2.57 7.44 5.98
C ALA A 95 -2.49 8.56 4.94
N VAL A 96 -2.55 8.22 3.65
CA VAL A 96 -2.38 9.24 2.58
C VAL A 96 -3.45 10.32 2.67
N HIS A 97 -4.73 9.94 2.60
CA HIS A 97 -5.86 10.87 2.70
C HIS A 97 -7.13 10.15 3.15
N ARG A 98 -8.16 10.93 3.49
CA ARG A 98 -9.51 10.42 3.72
C ARG A 98 -10.26 10.30 2.40
N GLU A 99 -11.09 9.26 2.28
CA GLU A 99 -11.97 9.03 1.15
C GLU A 99 -13.41 9.40 1.53
N ASP A 100 -14.20 9.78 0.53
CA ASP A 100 -15.65 9.91 0.73
C ASP A 100 -16.31 8.52 0.78
N ILE A 101 -17.42 8.39 1.52
CA ILE A 101 -18.21 7.16 1.54
C ILE A 101 -19.04 7.08 0.26
N VAL A 102 -18.43 6.63 -0.84
CA VAL A 102 -19.10 6.39 -2.10
C VAL A 102 -19.71 4.99 -2.08
N PRO A 103 -21.05 4.80 -2.13
CA PRO A 103 -21.69 3.49 -1.94
C PRO A 103 -21.27 2.39 -2.93
N SER A 104 -20.84 2.76 -4.13
CA SER A 104 -20.33 1.80 -5.13
C SER A 104 -18.93 1.24 -4.79
N ILE A 105 -18.18 1.90 -3.91
CA ILE A 105 -16.84 1.48 -3.46
C ILE A 105 -16.91 1.03 -2.00
N TYR A 106 -17.63 1.78 -1.18
CA TYR A 106 -17.77 1.57 0.25
C TYR A 106 -19.23 1.34 0.66
N PRO A 107 -19.83 0.21 0.24
CA PRO A 107 -21.21 -0.09 0.57
C PRO A 107 -21.41 -0.32 2.07
N GLY A 108 -22.66 -0.31 2.50
CA GLY A 108 -23.05 -0.63 3.88
C GLY A 108 -22.91 -2.12 4.20
N LYS A 109 -23.11 -2.47 5.48
CA LYS A 109 -22.90 -3.83 6.03
C LYS A 109 -23.68 -4.93 5.29
N SER A 110 -24.82 -4.63 4.67
CA SER A 110 -25.61 -5.61 3.92
C SER A 110 -24.90 -6.20 2.70
N ALA A 111 -23.84 -5.54 2.19
CA ALA A 111 -23.05 -6.06 1.07
C ALA A 111 -22.18 -7.26 1.47
N PHE A 112 -21.92 -7.46 2.77
CA PHE A 112 -21.01 -8.50 3.27
C PHE A 112 -21.73 -9.79 3.67
N SER A 113 -22.76 -10.18 2.93
CA SER A 113 -23.58 -11.37 3.21
C SER A 113 -22.80 -12.70 3.18
N ARG A 114 -21.63 -12.72 2.53
CA ARG A 114 -20.72 -13.87 2.49
C ARG A 114 -19.83 -14.00 3.73
N SER A 115 -19.76 -12.96 4.55
CA SER A 115 -19.02 -12.99 5.81
C SER A 115 -19.85 -13.67 6.91
N ARG A 116 -19.24 -14.60 7.63
CA ARG A 116 -19.92 -15.35 8.69
C ARG A 116 -19.16 -15.19 10.01
N GLY A 117 -19.87 -14.77 11.05
CA GLY A 117 -19.29 -14.65 12.39
C GLY A 117 -18.41 -13.42 12.62
N PHE A 118 -18.38 -12.46 11.67
CA PHE A 118 -17.79 -11.16 11.89
C PHE A 118 -18.87 -10.18 12.39
N ASP A 119 -18.62 -9.54 13.51
CA ASP A 119 -19.55 -8.58 14.10
C ASP A 119 -19.35 -7.20 13.48
N PHE A 120 -20.23 -6.82 12.56
CA PHE A 120 -20.22 -5.52 11.90
C PHE A 120 -20.82 -4.41 12.78
N ASP A 121 -21.62 -4.77 13.80
CA ASP A 121 -22.32 -3.80 14.65
C ASP A 121 -21.40 -3.19 15.71
N GLU A 122 -20.21 -3.74 15.87
CA GLU A 122 -19.20 -3.16 16.75
C GLU A 122 -18.51 -1.90 16.18
N PHE A 123 -18.78 -1.51 14.92
CA PHE A 123 -18.11 -0.43 14.21
C PHE A 123 -19.06 0.72 13.84
N ASP A 124 -18.54 1.94 13.86
CA ASP A 124 -19.24 3.13 13.34
C ASP A 124 -19.09 3.21 11.81
N TRP A 125 -20.19 3.00 11.12
CA TRP A 125 -20.27 3.01 9.65
C TRP A 125 -20.27 4.42 9.05
N THR A 126 -20.36 5.46 9.85
CA THR A 126 -20.29 6.87 9.41
C THR A 126 -18.84 7.35 9.26
N VAL A 127 -17.87 6.59 9.77
CA VAL A 127 -16.45 6.94 9.69
C VAL A 127 -15.96 6.88 8.24
N PRO A 128 -15.37 7.97 7.69
CA PRO A 128 -14.83 7.99 6.34
C PRO A 128 -13.64 7.02 6.19
N PRO A 129 -13.55 6.28 5.06
CA PRO A 129 -12.41 5.42 4.75
C PRO A 129 -11.11 6.20 4.61
N LEU A 130 -10.00 5.47 4.54
CA LEU A 130 -8.66 6.03 4.36
C LEU A 130 -7.98 5.39 3.16
N ASN A 131 -7.30 6.19 2.35
CA ASN A 131 -6.41 5.65 1.34
C ASN A 131 -5.14 5.14 2.01
N THR A 132 -4.86 3.87 1.82
CA THR A 132 -3.82 3.10 2.50
C THR A 132 -2.58 2.83 1.64
N ALA A 133 -2.41 3.58 0.54
CA ALA A 133 -1.19 3.47 -0.28
C ALA A 133 0.08 3.82 0.50
N LEU A 134 -0.07 4.60 1.58
CA LEU A 134 0.87 4.72 2.68
C LEU A 134 0.10 4.63 3.99
N CYS A 135 0.55 3.74 4.89
CA CYS A 135 0.08 3.66 6.27
C CYS A 135 1.26 3.70 7.24
N CYS A 136 1.25 4.63 8.16
CA CYS A 136 2.17 4.66 9.30
C CYS A 136 1.46 4.09 10.52
N PHE A 137 2.17 3.26 11.25
CA PHE A 137 1.78 2.73 12.55
C PHE A 137 2.84 3.11 13.59
N GLY A 138 2.54 4.13 14.41
CA GLY A 138 3.40 4.55 15.51
C GLY A 138 3.29 3.64 16.74
N SER A 139 2.19 2.87 16.86
CA SER A 139 1.90 2.00 17.99
C SER A 139 1.70 0.54 17.56
N ASP A 140 2.43 -0.37 18.23
CA ASP A 140 2.27 -1.83 18.06
C ASP A 140 0.87 -2.29 18.49
N GLU A 141 0.29 -1.68 19.53
CA GLU A 141 -1.04 -2.04 20.03
C GLU A 141 -2.11 -1.78 18.96
N PHE A 142 -2.12 -0.59 18.38
CA PHE A 142 -3.09 -0.23 17.34
C PHE A 142 -2.86 -1.04 16.06
N ARG A 143 -1.60 -1.18 15.62
CA ARG A 143 -1.25 -1.97 14.43
C ARG A 143 -1.79 -3.40 14.55
N ARG A 144 -1.52 -4.08 15.66
CA ARG A 144 -2.01 -5.45 15.91
C ARG A 144 -3.53 -5.50 15.96
N TYR A 145 -4.16 -4.59 16.69
CA TYR A 145 -5.62 -4.56 16.78
C TYR A 145 -6.28 -4.45 15.39
N TYR A 146 -5.77 -3.55 14.55
CA TYR A 146 -6.26 -3.38 13.19
C TYR A 146 -5.99 -4.62 12.32
N THR A 147 -4.75 -5.10 12.27
CA THR A 147 -4.39 -6.24 11.41
C THR A 147 -5.10 -7.51 11.82
N ASP A 148 -5.22 -7.80 13.11
CA ASP A 148 -5.98 -8.96 13.63
C ASP A 148 -7.46 -8.86 13.27
N THR A 149 -8.04 -7.65 13.35
CA THR A 149 -9.44 -7.41 12.97
C THR A 149 -9.65 -7.63 11.47
N ALA A 150 -8.76 -7.09 10.63
CA ALA A 150 -8.84 -7.24 9.18
C ALA A 150 -8.63 -8.70 8.74
N ILE A 151 -7.66 -9.41 9.33
CA ILE A 151 -7.42 -10.84 9.07
C ILE A 151 -8.62 -11.67 9.51
N ARG A 152 -9.20 -11.40 10.68
CA ARG A 152 -10.42 -12.08 11.15
C ARG A 152 -11.58 -11.85 10.19
N PHE A 153 -11.76 -10.63 9.66
CA PHE A 153 -12.75 -10.35 8.63
C PHE A 153 -12.49 -11.16 7.35
N MET A 154 -11.28 -11.15 6.82
CA MET A 154 -10.93 -11.91 5.62
C MET A 154 -11.24 -13.41 5.78
N ARG A 155 -10.89 -13.99 6.92
CA ARG A 155 -11.18 -15.40 7.24
C ARG A 155 -12.68 -15.68 7.38
N SER A 156 -13.47 -14.68 7.76
CA SER A 156 -14.94 -14.84 7.87
C SER A 156 -15.64 -14.96 6.52
N ALA A 157 -14.97 -14.59 5.42
CA ALA A 157 -15.54 -14.50 4.07
C ALA A 157 -14.76 -15.33 3.02
N PRO A 158 -14.55 -16.65 3.23
CA PRO A 158 -13.78 -17.46 2.29
C PRO A 158 -14.44 -17.61 0.92
N GLN A 159 -15.75 -17.34 0.81
CA GLN A 159 -16.53 -17.41 -0.41
C GLN A 159 -16.91 -16.02 -0.96
N ALA A 160 -16.18 -14.98 -0.57
CA ALA A 160 -16.36 -13.66 -1.16
C ALA A 160 -16.10 -13.72 -2.68
N ASP A 161 -16.96 -13.06 -3.46
CA ASP A 161 -16.91 -13.05 -4.92
C ASP A 161 -16.75 -11.65 -5.52
N ASP A 162 -16.76 -10.62 -4.69
CA ASP A 162 -16.49 -9.23 -5.08
C ASP A 162 -15.04 -8.87 -4.73
N THR A 163 -14.26 -8.60 -5.77
CA THR A 163 -12.82 -8.33 -5.65
C THR A 163 -12.49 -6.91 -5.18
N LEU A 164 -13.46 -5.99 -5.14
CA LEU A 164 -13.25 -4.62 -4.69
C LEU A 164 -13.79 -4.41 -3.27
N THR A 165 -15.09 -4.66 -3.08
CA THR A 165 -15.82 -4.34 -1.85
C THR A 165 -15.21 -4.98 -0.61
N TYR A 166 -14.89 -6.28 -0.68
CA TYR A 166 -14.32 -7.01 0.47
C TYR A 166 -12.90 -6.55 0.80
N MET A 167 -12.08 -6.29 -0.24
CA MET A 167 -10.71 -5.86 -0.02
C MET A 167 -10.63 -4.43 0.53
N VAL A 168 -11.36 -3.48 -0.05
CA VAL A 168 -11.34 -2.09 0.43
C VAL A 168 -11.96 -1.97 1.82
N PHE A 169 -12.91 -2.85 2.18
CA PHE A 169 -13.40 -2.92 3.56
C PHE A 169 -12.30 -3.39 4.52
N ALA A 170 -11.64 -4.51 4.20
CA ALA A 170 -10.59 -5.07 5.06
C ALA A 170 -9.43 -4.08 5.27
N GLU A 171 -9.04 -3.39 4.22
CA GLU A 171 -7.87 -2.53 4.22
C GLU A 171 -8.19 -1.09 4.63
N GLN A 172 -9.15 -0.47 3.99
CA GLN A 172 -9.38 0.98 4.07
C GLN A 172 -10.44 1.36 5.10
N ARG A 173 -11.58 0.64 5.09
CA ARG A 173 -12.67 0.91 6.04
C ARG A 173 -12.31 0.47 7.45
N LEU A 174 -11.83 -0.76 7.62
CA LEU A 174 -11.50 -1.27 8.95
C LEU A 174 -10.37 -0.50 9.61
N LEU A 175 -9.38 0.03 8.87
CA LEU A 175 -8.36 0.90 9.45
C LEU A 175 -9.00 2.12 10.14
N ALA A 176 -9.89 2.81 9.44
CA ALA A 176 -10.57 4.00 9.97
C ALA A 176 -11.51 3.65 11.15
N MET A 177 -12.31 2.60 10.99
CA MET A 177 -13.26 2.14 12.01
C MET A 177 -12.56 1.61 13.27
N CYS A 178 -11.45 0.88 13.13
CA CYS A 178 -10.64 0.43 14.25
C CYS A 178 -10.01 1.59 15.01
N ALA A 179 -9.57 2.61 14.30
CA ALA A 179 -9.01 3.81 14.92
C ALA A 179 -10.08 4.56 15.72
N GLU A 180 -11.26 4.78 15.14
CA GLU A 180 -12.38 5.42 15.83
C GLU A 180 -12.73 4.65 17.12
N LYS A 181 -12.91 3.33 17.01
CA LYS A 181 -13.22 2.48 18.15
C LYS A 181 -12.18 2.51 19.28
N LYS A 182 -10.91 2.72 18.92
CA LYS A 182 -9.80 2.80 19.89
C LYS A 182 -9.49 4.23 20.33
N GLY A 183 -10.21 5.23 19.83
CA GLY A 183 -9.92 6.64 20.10
C GLY A 183 -8.57 7.09 19.51
N ILE A 184 -8.08 6.42 18.48
CA ILE A 184 -6.82 6.73 17.79
C ILE A 184 -7.10 7.77 16.71
N ARG A 185 -6.33 8.85 16.73
CA ARG A 185 -6.40 9.87 15.69
C ARG A 185 -5.46 9.54 14.54
N ILE A 186 -6.02 9.15 13.37
CA ILE A 186 -5.23 8.98 12.15
C ILE A 186 -5.01 10.33 11.48
N ARG A 187 -3.73 10.67 11.24
CA ARG A 187 -3.33 11.85 10.48
C ARG A 187 -3.45 11.57 8.99
N ALA A 188 -4.22 12.38 8.25
CA ALA A 188 -4.16 12.41 6.80
C ALA A 188 -2.95 13.26 6.37
N LEU A 189 -2.08 12.69 5.52
CA LEU A 189 -0.83 13.33 5.07
C LEU A 189 -1.04 14.24 3.86
N SER A 190 -2.16 14.05 3.14
CA SER A 190 -2.53 14.80 1.95
C SER A 190 -4.06 14.86 1.82
N ASP A 191 -4.52 15.39 0.71
CA ASP A 191 -5.90 15.37 0.25
C ASP A 191 -5.97 15.07 -1.26
N LEU A 192 -7.16 14.70 -1.76
CA LEU A 192 -7.36 14.38 -3.18
C LEU A 192 -7.00 15.55 -4.13
N PRO A 193 -7.40 16.81 -3.88
CA PRO A 193 -7.00 17.94 -4.70
C PRO A 193 -5.48 18.09 -4.82
N SER A 194 -4.75 17.94 -3.72
CA SER A 194 -3.28 18.03 -3.70
C SER A 194 -2.62 16.90 -4.47
N LEU A 195 -3.20 15.68 -4.46
CA LEU A 195 -2.67 14.53 -5.20
C LEU A 195 -2.87 14.66 -6.72
N PHE A 196 -4.00 15.21 -7.17
CA PHE A 196 -4.33 15.34 -8.59
C PHE A 196 -3.93 16.69 -9.19
N GLY A 197 -3.77 17.72 -8.37
CA GLY A 197 -3.55 19.09 -8.83
C GLY A 197 -2.17 19.36 -9.41
N GLY A 198 -1.26 18.39 -9.47
CA GLY A 198 0.08 18.55 -10.04
C GLY A 198 0.92 19.66 -9.40
N GLY A 199 0.57 20.08 -8.19
CA GLY A 199 1.22 21.18 -7.48
C GLY A 199 2.71 20.94 -7.33
N GLN A 200 3.52 21.91 -7.70
CA GLN A 200 4.95 21.95 -7.39
C GLN A 200 5.10 21.96 -5.88
N GLY A 201 5.33 20.83 -5.28
CA GLY A 201 5.48 20.73 -3.85
C GLY A 201 4.77 19.56 -3.20
N GLY A 202 4.05 18.74 -3.97
CA GLY A 202 3.41 17.53 -3.47
C GLY A 202 4.40 16.56 -2.80
N TYR A 203 3.97 15.90 -1.75
CA TYR A 203 4.75 14.86 -1.08
C TYR A 203 4.72 13.55 -1.85
N PHE A 204 3.64 13.30 -2.60
CA PHE A 204 3.36 11.99 -3.18
C PHE A 204 3.00 12.07 -4.66
N THR A 205 3.32 11.00 -5.38
CA THR A 205 2.68 10.64 -6.65
C THR A 205 2.13 9.23 -6.48
N HIS A 206 0.81 9.07 -6.60
CA HIS A 206 0.14 7.78 -6.56
C HIS A 206 -0.38 7.42 -7.95
N ILE A 207 0.07 6.30 -8.50
CA ILE A 207 -0.19 5.90 -9.89
C ILE A 207 -1.56 5.21 -10.05
N TRP A 208 -2.12 4.81 -8.97
CA TRP A 208 -3.40 4.12 -8.74
C TRP A 208 -4.41 4.11 -9.92
N GLY A 209 -5.13 5.20 -10.20
CA GLY A 209 -6.12 5.24 -11.30
C GLY A 209 -5.50 5.30 -12.71
N PHE A 210 -4.22 5.64 -12.82
CA PHE A 210 -3.51 5.73 -14.08
C PHE A 210 -3.13 4.35 -14.66
N LYS A 211 -3.08 3.32 -13.80
CA LYS A 211 -2.74 1.95 -14.21
C LYS A 211 -3.71 1.40 -15.27
N GLN A 212 -5.01 1.65 -15.11
CA GLN A 212 -6.00 1.18 -16.08
C GLN A 212 -5.79 1.84 -17.44
N GLN A 213 -5.57 3.16 -17.46
CA GLN A 213 -5.29 3.89 -18.70
C GLN A 213 -4.04 3.37 -19.40
N MET A 214 -2.98 3.06 -18.65
CA MET A 214 -1.75 2.48 -19.19
C MET A 214 -1.95 1.05 -19.73
N ARG A 215 -2.81 0.24 -19.12
CA ARG A 215 -3.17 -1.10 -19.65
C ARG A 215 -3.88 -1.02 -20.99
N GLU A 216 -4.71 -0.01 -21.17
CA GLU A 216 -5.50 0.21 -22.39
C GLU A 216 -4.72 0.95 -23.48
N ASN A 217 -3.63 1.65 -23.11
CA ASN A 217 -2.82 2.46 -24.02
C ASN A 217 -1.31 2.15 -23.84
N PRO A 218 -0.74 1.25 -24.68
CA PRO A 218 0.68 0.90 -24.63
C PRO A 218 1.64 2.10 -24.79
N ALA A 219 1.28 3.09 -25.60
CA ALA A 219 2.11 4.27 -25.80
C ALA A 219 2.19 5.13 -24.51
N LEU A 220 1.09 5.21 -23.76
CA LEU A 220 1.06 5.89 -22.48
C LEU A 220 1.90 5.15 -21.43
N TYR A 221 1.84 3.80 -21.43
CA TYR A 221 2.69 2.97 -20.57
C TYR A 221 4.17 3.16 -20.88
N GLU A 222 4.54 3.15 -22.18
CA GLU A 222 5.92 3.35 -22.62
C GLU A 222 6.44 4.73 -22.21
N ASP A 223 5.67 5.79 -22.47
CA ASP A 223 6.03 7.17 -22.06
C ASP A 223 6.22 7.27 -20.54
N PHE A 224 5.32 6.68 -19.77
CA PHE A 224 5.45 6.65 -18.32
C PHE A 224 6.74 5.94 -17.89
N CYS A 225 7.06 4.77 -18.45
CA CYS A 225 8.27 4.03 -18.13
C CYS A 225 9.53 4.81 -18.50
N ARG A 226 9.57 5.46 -19.69
CA ARG A 226 10.68 6.33 -20.12
C ARG A 226 10.87 7.52 -19.17
N ARG A 227 9.79 8.16 -18.73
CA ARG A 227 9.88 9.24 -17.73
C ARG A 227 10.43 8.75 -16.39
N CYS A 228 10.04 7.55 -15.95
CA CYS A 228 10.60 6.93 -14.74
C CYS A 228 12.10 6.62 -14.93
N ALA A 229 12.51 6.08 -16.07
CA ALA A 229 13.91 5.79 -16.39
C ALA A 229 14.76 7.07 -16.45
N ALA A 230 14.28 8.10 -17.13
CA ALA A 230 14.94 9.42 -17.16
C ALA A 230 15.07 10.03 -15.76
N ARG A 231 14.04 9.85 -14.90
CA ARG A 231 14.09 10.30 -13.51
C ARG A 231 15.13 9.51 -12.70
N LEU A 232 15.18 8.20 -12.87
CA LEU A 232 16.19 7.33 -12.24
C LEU A 232 17.61 7.72 -12.67
N SER A 233 17.85 7.90 -13.98
CA SER A 233 19.15 8.29 -14.52
C SER A 233 19.63 9.64 -13.98
N ARG A 234 18.72 10.58 -13.76
CA ARG A 234 19.05 11.89 -13.20
C ARG A 234 19.31 11.86 -11.70
N ASP A 235 18.45 11.20 -10.92
CA ASP A 235 18.44 11.31 -9.47
C ASP A 235 19.24 10.21 -8.78
N PHE A 236 19.46 9.06 -9.47
CA PHE A 236 20.12 7.84 -8.96
C PHE A 236 20.98 7.18 -10.05
N PRO A 237 22.01 7.87 -10.59
CA PRO A 237 22.74 7.38 -11.77
C PRO A 237 23.38 6.00 -11.57
N GLY A 238 23.95 5.72 -10.38
CA GLY A 238 24.56 4.43 -10.09
C GLY A 238 23.59 3.26 -10.04
N GLU A 239 22.40 3.48 -9.47
CA GLU A 239 21.32 2.50 -9.45
C GLU A 239 20.67 2.35 -10.83
N ALA A 240 20.53 3.45 -11.57
CA ALA A 240 19.98 3.45 -12.93
C ALA A 240 20.81 2.57 -13.87
N GLU A 241 22.14 2.60 -13.78
CA GLU A 241 23.02 1.70 -14.55
C GLU A 241 22.76 0.23 -14.26
N LYS A 242 22.48 -0.13 -13.00
CA LYS A 242 22.15 -1.51 -12.62
C LYS A 242 20.78 -1.91 -13.15
N ILE A 243 19.78 -1.03 -13.01
CA ILE A 243 18.40 -1.26 -13.47
C ILE A 243 18.37 -1.40 -15.00
N ALA A 244 19.14 -0.59 -15.74
CA ALA A 244 19.23 -0.64 -17.19
C ALA A 244 19.78 -1.97 -17.73
N ARG A 245 20.52 -2.74 -16.92
CA ARG A 245 21.00 -4.08 -17.28
C ARG A 245 19.92 -5.16 -17.21
N VAL A 246 18.81 -4.89 -16.57
CA VAL A 246 17.66 -5.81 -16.50
C VAL A 246 16.92 -5.74 -17.85
N PRO A 247 16.86 -6.84 -18.64
CA PRO A 247 16.39 -6.78 -20.02
C PRO A 247 15.01 -6.13 -20.20
N VAL A 248 14.05 -6.48 -19.32
CA VAL A 248 12.68 -5.95 -19.37
C VAL A 248 12.56 -4.48 -18.96
N LEU A 249 13.58 -3.92 -18.31
CA LEU A 249 13.59 -2.53 -17.86
C LEU A 249 14.53 -1.68 -18.74
N GLY A 250 15.64 -2.25 -19.22
CA GLY A 250 16.65 -1.56 -20.00
C GLY A 250 16.16 -0.94 -21.29
N VAL A 251 15.05 -1.46 -21.83
CA VAL A 251 14.41 -0.91 -23.06
C VAL A 251 13.86 0.51 -22.89
N PHE A 252 13.77 1.00 -21.66
CA PHE A 252 13.25 2.33 -21.35
C PHE A 252 14.36 3.36 -21.06
N PHE A 253 15.60 2.92 -20.87
CA PHE A 253 16.77 3.77 -20.67
C PHE A 253 17.45 4.09 -22.00
#